data_0adbcb2dbc3c6af58d633ba110a27210
#
_entry.id   0adbcb2dbc3c6af58d633ba110a27210
#
_cell.length_a   1.000
_cell.length_b   1.000
_cell.length_c   1.000
_cell.angle_alpha   90.00
_cell.angle_beta   90.00
_cell.angle_gamma   90.00
#
_symmetry.space_group_name_H-M   'P 1'
#
loop_
_entity.id
_entity.type
_entity.pdbx_description
1 polymer ?
#
loop_
_entity_poly.entity_id
_entity_poly.type
_entity_poly.pdbx_seq_one_letter_code
_entity_poly.pdbx_strand_id
1 'polypeptide(L)'
;MDFETKECVTVKPGAAVDPAATIAATEDFPAVVGEYAIVKAGAEIVGANIGAYATIKSGARIDEGVYVGDFAVIEENTRLPAGAKVPSRAVASGDPFTILRGLTKEELDAAKARSSAAL
;
A
#
# COMPACT_ATOMS: atom_id res chain seq x y z
N MET A 1 -14.72 -16.66 9.21
CA MET A 1 -14.15 -16.18 10.46
C MET A 1 -13.03 -15.23 10.18
N ASP A 2 -13.02 -14.18 10.95
CA ASP A 2 -12.02 -13.14 10.77
C ASP A 2 -10.62 -13.57 11.15
N PHE A 3 -10.52 -14.61 11.99
CA PHE A 3 -9.23 -15.04 12.49
C PHE A 3 -8.32 -15.55 11.40
N GLU A 4 -8.87 -16.29 10.46
CA GLU A 4 -8.05 -16.87 9.39
C GLU A 4 -7.50 -15.79 8.48
N THR A 5 -8.32 -14.80 8.16
CA THR A 5 -7.89 -13.68 7.37
C THR A 5 -6.80 -12.89 8.07
N LYS A 6 -6.96 -12.70 9.39
CA LYS A 6 -6.00 -11.93 10.18
C LYS A 6 -4.64 -12.62 10.26
N GLU A 7 -4.61 -13.94 10.23
CA GLU A 7 -3.34 -14.66 10.28
C GLU A 7 -2.48 -14.42 9.07
N CYS A 8 -3.12 -14.12 7.94
CA CYS A 8 -2.40 -13.85 6.70
C CYS A 8 -2.23 -12.35 6.43
N VAL A 9 -2.74 -11.51 7.30
CA VAL A 9 -2.66 -10.05 7.16
C VAL A 9 -1.83 -9.49 8.29
N THR A 10 -0.77 -8.80 7.95
CA THR A 10 0.08 -8.11 8.92
C THR A 10 0.01 -6.62 8.68
N VAL A 11 -0.39 -5.87 9.70
CA VAL A 11 -0.39 -4.41 9.66
C VAL A 11 0.63 -3.95 10.68
N LYS A 12 1.71 -3.34 10.21
CA LYS A 12 2.82 -2.98 11.07
C LYS A 12 2.54 -1.70 11.84
N PRO A 13 3.30 -1.44 12.92
CA PRO A 13 3.05 -0.28 13.77
C PRO A 13 3.08 1.03 13.00
N GLY A 14 2.19 1.94 13.36
CA GLY A 14 2.09 3.25 12.74
C GLY A 14 1.32 3.29 11.42
N ALA A 15 1.01 2.14 10.84
CA ALA A 15 0.22 2.12 9.62
C ALA A 15 -1.21 2.56 9.89
N ALA A 16 -1.78 3.30 8.95
CA ALA A 16 -3.15 3.78 9.03
C ALA A 16 -3.96 3.16 7.91
N VAL A 17 -4.88 2.27 8.26
CA VAL A 17 -5.75 1.62 7.29
C VAL A 17 -7.16 2.12 7.54
N ASP A 18 -7.77 2.75 6.53
CA ASP A 18 -9.12 3.27 6.67
C ASP A 18 -10.10 2.10 6.84
N PRO A 19 -11.10 2.24 7.73
CA PRO A 19 -12.09 1.17 7.92
C PRO A 19 -12.84 0.79 6.66
N ALA A 20 -12.92 1.67 5.68
CA ALA A 20 -13.58 1.38 4.40
C ALA A 20 -12.65 0.74 3.38
N ALA A 21 -11.38 0.54 3.72
CA ALA A 21 -10.45 -0.19 2.86
C ALA A 21 -10.61 -1.69 3.12
N THR A 22 -10.33 -2.48 2.11
CA THR A 22 -10.41 -3.94 2.22
C THR A 22 -9.02 -4.54 2.06
N ILE A 23 -8.63 -5.38 3.01
CA ILE A 23 -7.38 -6.12 2.92
C ILE A 23 -7.71 -7.59 3.08
N ALA A 24 -7.41 -8.38 2.05
CA ALA A 24 -7.63 -9.80 2.05
C ALA A 24 -6.32 -10.51 1.75
N ALA A 25 -6.21 -11.76 2.18
CA ALA A 25 -5.00 -12.53 1.99
C ALA A 25 -5.29 -14.02 2.05
N THR A 26 -4.37 -14.80 1.50
CA THR A 26 -4.40 -16.25 1.63
C THR A 26 -3.03 -16.72 2.10
N GLU A 27 -2.90 -18.00 2.40
CA GLU A 27 -1.62 -18.55 2.82
C GLU A 27 -0.55 -18.39 1.74
N ASP A 28 -0.96 -18.53 0.48
CA ASP A 28 -0.04 -18.41 -0.63
C ASP A 28 0.33 -16.96 -0.92
N PHE A 29 -0.56 -16.04 -0.61
CA PHE A 29 -0.37 -14.61 -0.85
C PHE A 29 -0.76 -13.82 0.40
N PRO A 30 0.12 -13.81 1.41
CA PRO A 30 -0.13 -13.00 2.60
C PRO A 30 -0.05 -11.52 2.28
N ALA A 31 -0.80 -10.72 3.00
CA ALA A 31 -0.79 -9.27 2.85
C ALA A 31 0.03 -8.65 3.98
N VAL A 32 0.88 -7.72 3.62
CA VAL A 32 1.68 -6.97 4.61
C VAL A 32 1.54 -5.49 4.32
N VAL A 33 1.14 -4.73 5.34
CA VAL A 33 1.11 -3.27 5.26
C VAL A 33 2.25 -2.77 6.12
N GLY A 34 3.22 -2.11 5.50
CA GLY A 34 4.44 -1.70 6.16
C GLY A 34 4.23 -0.58 7.18
N GLU A 35 5.27 -0.30 7.96
CA GLU A 35 5.23 0.71 9.00
C GLU A 35 4.90 2.07 8.42
N TYR A 36 3.98 2.79 9.07
CA TYR A 36 3.58 4.14 8.69
C TYR A 36 3.02 4.26 7.27
N ALA A 37 2.62 3.15 6.65
CA ALA A 37 1.91 3.18 5.38
C ALA A 37 0.48 3.68 5.60
N ILE A 38 -0.09 4.28 4.56
CA ILE A 38 -1.47 4.77 4.61
C ILE A 38 -2.27 4.07 3.53
N VAL A 39 -3.39 3.49 3.92
CA VAL A 39 -4.34 2.87 2.98
C VAL A 39 -5.66 3.60 3.13
N LYS A 40 -6.10 4.27 2.08
CA LYS A 40 -7.29 5.12 2.13
C LYS A 40 -8.57 4.37 1.82
N ALA A 41 -9.69 5.04 2.06
CA ALA A 41 -11.02 4.45 1.90
C ALA A 41 -11.23 3.91 0.49
N GLY A 42 -11.89 2.77 0.38
CA GLY A 42 -12.20 2.19 -0.92
C GLY A 42 -11.06 1.46 -1.60
N ALA A 43 -9.85 1.51 -1.06
CA ALA A 43 -8.75 0.75 -1.61
C ALA A 43 -8.95 -0.74 -1.33
N GLU A 44 -8.56 -1.58 -2.29
CA GLU A 44 -8.64 -3.03 -2.13
C GLU A 44 -7.26 -3.64 -2.30
N ILE A 45 -6.81 -4.36 -1.29
CA ILE A 45 -5.51 -5.03 -1.31
C ILE A 45 -5.74 -6.51 -1.11
N VAL A 46 -5.26 -7.32 -2.05
CA VAL A 46 -5.40 -8.77 -1.97
C VAL A 46 -4.02 -9.39 -2.06
N GLY A 47 -3.53 -9.91 -0.92
CA GLY A 47 -2.29 -10.67 -0.92
C GLY A 47 -1.06 -9.92 -1.42
N ALA A 48 -0.94 -8.65 -1.11
CA ALA A 48 0.16 -7.82 -1.59
C ALA A 48 1.06 -7.37 -0.45
N ASN A 49 2.28 -7.01 -0.80
CA ASN A 49 3.25 -6.48 0.15
C ASN A 49 3.39 -4.98 -0.08
N ILE A 50 2.95 -4.19 0.89
CA ILE A 50 2.99 -2.73 0.84
C ILE A 50 4.14 -2.26 1.71
N GLY A 51 5.08 -1.54 1.12
CA GLY A 51 6.27 -1.08 1.82
C GLY A 51 6.00 -0.04 2.89
N ALA A 52 7.01 0.25 3.69
CA ALA A 52 6.93 1.25 4.74
C ALA A 52 6.73 2.64 4.15
N TYR A 53 5.91 3.45 4.80
CA TYR A 53 5.63 4.83 4.39
C TYR A 53 4.96 4.95 3.03
N ALA A 54 4.50 3.86 2.43
CA ALA A 54 3.79 3.91 1.16
C ALA A 54 2.39 4.49 1.34
N THR A 55 1.83 5.05 0.30
CA THR A 55 0.47 5.60 0.31
C THR A 55 -0.35 4.91 -0.77
N ILE A 56 -1.44 4.30 -0.36
CA ILE A 56 -2.40 3.69 -1.27
C ILE A 56 -3.64 4.56 -1.23
N LYS A 57 -3.93 5.24 -2.32
CA LYS A 57 -5.04 6.20 -2.34
C LYS A 57 -6.37 5.51 -2.61
N SER A 58 -7.44 6.30 -2.48
CA SER A 58 -8.80 5.77 -2.54
C SER A 58 -9.09 5.08 -3.86
N GLY A 59 -9.79 3.96 -3.80
CA GLY A 59 -10.22 3.23 -4.99
C GLY A 59 -9.12 2.46 -5.70
N ALA A 60 -7.89 2.48 -5.21
CA ALA A 60 -6.82 1.69 -5.81
C ALA A 60 -7.08 0.21 -5.59
N ARG A 61 -6.72 -0.60 -6.58
CA ARG A 61 -6.89 -2.05 -6.50
C ARG A 61 -5.56 -2.74 -6.71
N ILE A 62 -5.17 -3.54 -5.72
CA ILE A 62 -3.87 -4.18 -5.70
C ILE A 62 -4.07 -5.69 -5.58
N ASP A 63 -3.68 -6.41 -6.62
CA ASP A 63 -3.92 -7.84 -6.71
C ASP A 63 -2.80 -8.66 -6.09
N GLU A 64 -2.95 -9.98 -6.15
CA GLU A 64 -2.06 -10.93 -5.46
C GLU A 64 -0.62 -10.84 -5.95
N GLY A 65 0.30 -10.97 -5.01
CA GLY A 65 1.72 -11.00 -5.34
C GLY A 65 2.31 -9.68 -5.75
N VAL A 66 1.56 -8.59 -5.63
CA VAL A 66 2.07 -7.25 -5.95
C VAL A 66 3.04 -6.81 -4.87
N TYR A 67 4.11 -6.16 -5.29
CA TYR A 67 5.06 -5.54 -4.37
C TYR A 67 5.05 -4.03 -4.59
N VAL A 68 4.79 -3.29 -3.52
CA VAL A 68 4.84 -1.83 -3.53
C VAL A 68 6.01 -1.43 -2.66
N GLY A 69 6.98 -0.75 -3.24
CA GLY A 69 8.20 -0.37 -2.53
C GLY A 69 7.96 0.70 -1.47
N ASP A 70 8.98 0.92 -0.65
CA ASP A 70 8.90 1.92 0.43
C ASP A 70 8.71 3.31 -0.16
N PHE A 71 7.90 4.12 0.51
CA PHE A 71 7.59 5.50 0.10
C PHE A 71 6.90 5.62 -1.25
N ALA A 72 6.49 4.52 -1.87
CA ALA A 72 5.77 4.59 -3.13
C ALA A 72 4.37 5.15 -2.93
N VAL A 73 3.83 5.78 -3.96
CA VAL A 73 2.48 6.34 -3.95
C VAL A 73 1.68 5.70 -5.06
N ILE A 74 0.56 5.09 -4.70
CA ILE A 74 -0.37 4.52 -5.66
C ILE A 74 -1.54 5.47 -5.73
N GLU A 75 -1.73 6.11 -6.88
CA GLU A 75 -2.75 7.15 -7.05
C GLU A 75 -4.16 6.57 -7.03
N GLU A 76 -5.14 7.46 -6.96
CA GLU A 76 -6.54 7.06 -6.90
C GLU A 76 -6.93 6.21 -8.11
N ASN A 77 -7.73 5.18 -7.86
CA ASN A 77 -8.28 4.30 -8.89
C ASN A 77 -7.23 3.60 -9.75
N THR A 78 -6.02 3.47 -9.24
CA THR A 78 -4.95 2.75 -9.91
C THR A 78 -5.17 1.26 -9.75
N ARG A 79 -4.88 0.50 -10.81
CA ARG A 79 -4.93 -0.95 -10.73
C ARG A 79 -3.55 -1.54 -10.92
N LEU A 80 -3.12 -2.33 -9.92
CA LEU A 80 -1.89 -3.10 -9.99
C LEU A 80 -2.27 -4.57 -10.17
N PRO A 81 -2.08 -5.12 -11.37
CA PRO A 81 -2.42 -6.52 -11.60
C PRO A 81 -1.49 -7.45 -10.86
N ALA A 82 -1.89 -8.70 -10.72
CA ALA A 82 -1.13 -9.70 -9.97
C ALA A 82 0.32 -9.72 -10.43
N GLY A 83 1.22 -9.77 -9.47
CA GLY A 83 2.66 -9.82 -9.72
C GLY A 83 3.31 -8.51 -10.09
N ALA A 84 2.57 -7.42 -10.16
CA ALA A 84 3.15 -6.12 -10.49
C ALA A 84 4.12 -5.66 -9.41
N LYS A 85 5.09 -4.86 -9.80
CA LYS A 85 6.08 -4.32 -8.86
C LYS A 85 6.18 -2.82 -9.06
N VAL A 86 6.10 -2.09 -7.96
CA VAL A 86 6.27 -0.64 -7.96
C VAL A 86 7.55 -0.33 -7.19
N PRO A 87 8.53 0.31 -7.82
CA PRO A 87 9.79 0.62 -7.12
C PRO A 87 9.58 1.57 -5.96
N SER A 88 10.53 1.55 -5.04
CA SER A 88 10.51 2.50 -3.93
C SER A 88 10.52 3.93 -4.44
N ARG A 89 9.79 4.81 -3.76
CA ARG A 89 9.74 6.24 -4.05
C ARG A 89 9.17 6.57 -5.42
N ALA A 90 8.38 5.66 -6.01
CA ALA A 90 7.76 5.90 -7.30
C ALA A 90 6.28 6.24 -7.13
N VAL A 91 5.75 6.98 -8.09
CA VAL A 91 4.32 7.30 -8.15
C VAL A 91 3.72 6.53 -9.32
N ALA A 92 2.76 5.66 -9.03
CA ALA A 92 2.10 4.85 -10.05
C ALA A 92 0.65 5.30 -10.21
N SER A 93 0.15 5.27 -11.44
CA SER A 93 -1.22 5.69 -11.73
C SER A 93 -1.76 4.95 -12.94
N GLY A 94 -3.06 4.76 -12.97
CA GLY A 94 -3.77 4.27 -14.14
C GLY A 94 -4.18 2.80 -14.07
N ASP A 95 -4.87 2.38 -15.11
CA ASP A 95 -5.35 0.99 -15.27
C ASP A 95 -5.18 0.61 -16.74
N PRO A 96 -4.16 -0.16 -17.11
CA PRO A 96 -3.08 -0.65 -16.24
C PRO A 96 -2.18 0.48 -15.77
N PHE A 97 -1.49 0.21 -14.66
CA PHE A 97 -0.67 1.23 -14.03
C PHE A 97 0.54 1.62 -14.87
N THR A 98 0.97 2.86 -14.67
CA THR A 98 2.19 3.38 -15.26
C THR A 98 2.94 4.14 -14.19
N ILE A 99 4.26 4.04 -14.19
CA ILE A 99 5.07 4.82 -13.26
C ILE A 99 5.20 6.23 -13.84
N LEU A 100 4.65 7.21 -13.12
CA LEU A 100 4.61 8.59 -13.59
C LEU A 100 5.92 9.32 -13.33
N ARG A 101 6.47 9.14 -12.14
CA ARG A 101 7.66 9.87 -11.69
C ARG A 101 8.11 9.33 -10.35
N GLY A 102 9.25 9.80 -9.88
CA GLY A 102 9.67 9.55 -8.51
C GLY A 102 9.09 10.61 -7.59
N LEU A 103 9.20 10.38 -6.29
CA LEU A 103 8.81 11.37 -5.29
C LEU A 103 9.78 12.53 -5.29
N THR A 104 9.25 13.74 -5.06
CA THR A 104 10.11 14.89 -4.79
C THR A 104 10.67 14.78 -3.37
N LYS A 105 11.69 15.56 -3.08
CA LYS A 105 12.25 15.61 -1.74
C LYS A 105 11.21 16.03 -0.72
N GLU A 106 10.36 16.98 -1.09
CA GLU A 106 9.30 17.47 -0.21
C GLU A 106 8.29 16.36 0.12
N GLU A 107 7.91 15.59 -0.89
CA GLU A 107 7.00 14.47 -0.68
C GLU A 107 7.62 13.40 0.20
N LEU A 108 8.90 13.13 -0.01
CA LEU A 108 9.63 12.15 0.79
C LEU A 108 9.73 12.59 2.25
N ASP A 109 10.05 13.86 2.47
CA ASP A 109 10.15 14.41 3.81
C ASP A 109 8.81 14.38 4.52
N ALA A 110 7.72 14.68 3.80
CA ALA A 110 6.38 14.63 4.37
C ALA A 110 6.01 13.21 4.81
N ALA A 111 6.39 12.22 4.01
CA ALA A 111 6.13 10.83 4.37
C ALA A 111 6.93 10.41 5.60
N LYS A 112 8.19 10.81 5.67
CA LYS A 112 9.03 10.50 6.83
C LYS A 112 8.51 11.14 8.11
N ALA A 113 7.86 12.29 7.99
CA ALA A 113 7.31 12.99 9.14
C ALA A 113 6.17 12.22 9.81
N ARG A 114 5.62 11.21 9.16
CA ARG A 114 4.58 10.37 9.78
C ARG A 114 5.07 9.73 11.07
N SER A 115 6.31 9.25 11.07
CA SER A 115 6.86 8.62 12.27
C SER A 115 7.13 9.66 13.36
N SER A 116 7.56 10.86 12.98
CA SER A 116 7.76 11.94 13.94
C SER A 116 6.44 12.39 14.55
N ALA A 117 5.40 12.49 13.75
CA ALA A 117 4.08 12.91 14.21
C ALA A 117 3.47 11.89 15.18
N ALA A 118 3.87 10.63 15.08
CA ALA A 118 3.36 9.58 15.96
C ALA A 118 3.95 9.66 17.38
N LEU A 119 5.00 10.42 17.57
CA LEU A 119 5.63 10.60 18.88
C LEU A 119 4.92 11.68 19.69
#